data_b61de12cffe4a412617188fe3971a51b
#
_entry.id   b61de12cffe4a412617188fe3971a51b
#
_cell.length_a   1.000
_cell.length_b   1.000
_cell.length_c   1.000
_cell.angle_alpha   90.00
_cell.angle_beta   90.00
_cell.angle_gamma   90.00
#
_symmetry.space_group_name_H-M   'P 1'
#
loop_
_entity.id
_entity.type
_entity.pdbx_description
1 polymer ?
#
loop_
_entity_poly.entity_id
_entity_poly.type
_entity_poly.pdbx_seq_one_letter_code
_entity_poly.pdbx_strand_id
1 'polypeptide(L)' 'MPDRKIPEGLVIYDKEPVEVANPFSGEKVTQQPDAVAVYDGAKGAEALKDYGLMRECLTWFRINEPEAYMKLLD' A
#
# COMPACT_ATOMS: atom_id res chain seq x y z
N MET A 1 -11.16 11.84 -11.68
CA MET A 1 -9.89 11.30 -11.19
C MET A 1 -9.61 9.96 -11.82
N PRO A 2 -8.50 9.85 -12.50
CA PRO A 2 -8.15 8.54 -13.02
C PRO A 2 -7.81 7.61 -11.87
N ASP A 3 -8.35 6.43 -11.92
CA ASP A 3 -8.05 5.40 -10.95
C ASP A 3 -6.73 4.75 -11.36
N ARG A 4 -5.81 4.68 -10.42
CA ARG A 4 -4.57 3.98 -10.65
C ARG A 4 -4.83 2.48 -10.61
N LYS A 5 -4.22 1.76 -11.53
CA LYS A 5 -4.38 0.33 -11.57
C LYS A 5 -3.58 -0.30 -10.43
N ILE A 6 -4.25 -1.15 -9.63
CA ILE A 6 -3.61 -1.84 -8.52
C ILE A 6 -3.43 -3.31 -8.86
N PRO A 7 -2.56 -4.05 -8.12
CA PRO A 7 -2.38 -5.48 -8.35
C PRO A 7 -3.68 -6.26 -8.27
N GLU A 8 -3.79 -7.30 -9.09
CA GLU A 8 -4.98 -8.14 -9.14
C GLU A 8 -5.26 -8.81 -7.81
N GLY A 9 -6.54 -8.94 -7.49
CA GLY A 9 -6.97 -9.61 -6.27
C GLY A 9 -7.14 -8.68 -5.09
N LEU A 10 -6.75 -7.42 -5.21
CA LEU A 10 -6.92 -6.45 -4.13
C LEU A 10 -8.25 -5.71 -4.30
N VAL A 11 -8.86 -5.34 -3.19
CA VAL A 11 -10.15 -4.65 -3.18
C VAL A 11 -10.02 -3.34 -2.44
N ILE A 12 -10.57 -2.28 -3.03
CA ILE A 12 -10.58 -0.95 -2.40
C ILE A 12 -11.84 -0.83 -1.56
N TYR A 13 -11.68 -0.75 -0.24
CA TYR A 13 -12.79 -0.62 0.68
C TYR A 13 -13.08 0.81 1.09
N ASP A 14 -12.04 1.62 1.20
CA ASP A 14 -12.19 3.00 1.66
C ASP A 14 -12.67 3.91 0.53
N LYS A 15 -13.44 4.93 0.90
CA LYS A 15 -13.95 5.92 -0.04
C LYS A 15 -13.20 7.24 0.10
N GLU A 16 -12.51 7.44 1.19
CA GLU A 16 -11.79 8.67 1.50
C GLU A 16 -10.35 8.33 1.90
N PRO A 17 -9.44 9.32 1.81
CA PRO A 17 -8.07 9.11 2.25
C PRO A 17 -7.99 8.65 3.70
N VAL A 18 -7.03 7.80 3.99
CA VAL A 18 -6.83 7.21 5.32
C VAL A 18 -5.41 7.50 5.78
N GLU A 19 -5.28 7.87 7.06
CA GLU A 19 -3.96 8.05 7.65
C GLU A 19 -3.41 6.70 8.07
N VAL A 20 -2.24 6.38 7.56
CA VAL A 20 -1.57 5.12 7.85
C VAL A 20 -0.27 5.43 8.60
N ALA A 21 -0.01 4.70 9.66
CA ALA A 21 1.18 4.92 10.48
C ALA A 21 2.16 3.74 10.36
N ASN A 22 3.44 4.08 10.36
CA ASN A 22 4.50 3.08 10.45
C ASN A 22 4.58 2.66 11.93
N PRO A 23 4.34 1.37 12.23
CA PRO A 23 4.33 0.93 13.63
C PRO A 23 5.70 1.01 14.32
N PHE A 24 6.78 1.10 13.56
CA PHE A 24 8.12 1.16 14.13
C PHE A 24 8.61 2.59 14.35
N SER A 25 8.39 3.48 13.37
CA SER A 25 8.88 4.85 13.47
C SER A 25 7.84 5.83 14.00
N GLY A 26 6.55 5.47 13.92
CA GLY A 26 5.45 6.37 14.26
C GLY A 26 5.13 7.40 13.19
N GLU A 27 5.84 7.40 12.08
CA GLU A 27 5.54 8.32 10.99
C GLU A 27 4.18 8.00 10.38
N LYS A 28 3.45 9.06 10.04
CA LYS A 28 2.11 8.95 9.47
C LYS A 28 2.07 9.54 8.07
N VAL A 29 1.32 8.87 7.20
CA VAL A 29 1.14 9.33 5.83
C VAL A 29 -0.33 9.16 5.46
N THR A 30 -0.91 10.19 4.86
CA THR A 30 -2.28 10.09 4.34
C THR A 30 -2.24 9.38 2.99
N GLN A 31 -2.97 8.29 2.87
CA GLN A 31 -3.01 7.48 1.66
C GLN A 31 -4.37 7.54 1.00
N GLN A 32 -4.38 7.59 -0.33
CA GLN A 32 -5.62 7.47 -1.09
C GLN A 32 -6.16 6.04 -0.96
N PRO A 33 -7.46 5.82 -1.20
CA PRO A 33 -8.06 4.49 -1.04
C PRO A 33 -7.35 3.37 -1.80
N ASP A 34 -6.88 3.63 -3.03
CA ASP A 34 -6.14 2.63 -3.79
C ASP A 34 -4.81 2.28 -3.12
N ALA A 35 -4.13 3.28 -2.59
CA ALA A 35 -2.86 3.06 -1.89
C ALA A 35 -3.07 2.27 -0.60
N VAL A 36 -4.17 2.53 0.11
CA VAL A 36 -4.51 1.77 1.32
C VAL A 36 -4.72 0.30 0.97
N ALA A 37 -5.43 0.03 -0.12
CA ALA A 37 -5.67 -1.35 -0.57
C ALA A 37 -4.37 -2.07 -0.88
N VAL A 38 -3.44 -1.39 -1.53
CA VAL A 38 -2.14 -1.98 -1.87
C VAL A 38 -1.28 -2.17 -0.62
N TYR A 39 -1.32 -1.22 0.31
CA TYR A 39 -0.60 -1.35 1.57
C TYR A 39 -1.08 -2.57 2.37
N ASP A 40 -2.41 -2.70 2.50
CA ASP A 40 -3.00 -3.86 3.19
C ASP A 40 -2.67 -5.15 2.44
N GLY A 41 -2.68 -5.10 1.12
CA GLY A 41 -2.31 -6.24 0.29
C GLY A 41 -0.88 -6.69 0.53
N ALA A 42 0.05 -5.73 0.66
CA ALA A 42 1.44 -6.04 0.94
C ALA A 42 1.60 -6.70 2.31
N LYS A 43 0.90 -6.17 3.32
CA LYS A 43 0.96 -6.75 4.67
C LYS A 43 0.35 -8.14 4.71
N GLY A 44 -0.77 -8.35 4.03
CA GLY A 44 -1.40 -9.65 3.94
C GLY A 44 -0.53 -10.66 3.19
N ALA A 45 0.08 -10.23 2.09
CA ALA A 45 0.97 -11.08 1.32
C ALA A 45 2.20 -11.51 2.14
N GLU A 46 2.74 -10.59 2.93
CA GLU A 46 3.86 -10.91 3.81
C GLU A 46 3.45 -11.97 4.84
N ALA A 47 2.28 -11.80 5.44
CA ALA A 47 1.77 -12.75 6.43
C ALA A 47 1.53 -14.13 5.84
N LEU A 48 1.10 -14.19 4.58
CA LEU A 48 0.84 -15.44 3.88
C LEU A 48 2.06 -15.97 3.12
N LYS A 49 3.16 -15.22 3.17
CA LYS A 49 4.39 -15.55 2.44
C LYS A 49 4.18 -15.63 0.93
N ASP A 50 3.24 -14.84 0.44
CA ASP A 50 3.00 -14.70 -1.00
C ASP A 50 3.94 -13.63 -1.54
N TYR A 51 5.17 -14.02 -1.82
CA TYR A 51 6.20 -13.08 -2.22
C TYR A 51 5.98 -12.47 -3.60
N GLY A 52 5.26 -13.17 -4.46
CA GLY A 52 4.90 -12.61 -5.77
C GLY A 52 3.99 -11.41 -5.63
N LEU A 53 2.94 -11.55 -4.85
CA LEU A 53 2.00 -10.45 -4.60
C LEU A 53 2.68 -9.33 -3.81
N MET A 54 3.50 -9.70 -2.81
CA MET A 54 4.22 -8.71 -2.02
C MET A 54 5.11 -7.85 -2.92
N ARG A 55 5.82 -8.46 -3.86
CA ARG A 55 6.67 -7.75 -4.81
C ARG A 55 5.87 -6.80 -5.67
N GLU A 56 4.72 -7.25 -6.17
CA GLU A 56 3.85 -6.39 -6.97
C GLU A 56 3.37 -5.18 -6.20
N CYS A 57 2.98 -5.37 -4.95
CA CYS A 57 2.52 -4.29 -4.08
C CYS A 57 3.65 -3.30 -3.80
N LEU A 58 4.84 -3.79 -3.47
CA LEU A 58 5.98 -2.93 -3.19
C LEU A 58 6.42 -2.14 -4.43
N THR A 59 6.40 -2.79 -5.59
CA THR A 59 6.72 -2.11 -6.85
C THR A 59 5.71 -1.02 -7.14
N TRP A 60 4.42 -1.31 -6.95
CA TRP A 60 3.36 -0.34 -7.14
C TRP A 60 3.58 0.90 -6.26
N PHE A 61 3.87 0.68 -4.98
CA PHE A 61 4.12 1.78 -4.05
C PHE A 61 5.32 2.60 -4.44
N ARG A 62 6.40 1.96 -4.80
CA ARG A 62 7.62 2.65 -5.18
C ARG A 62 7.42 3.55 -6.39
N ILE A 63 6.59 3.11 -7.33
CA ILE A 63 6.31 3.87 -8.55
C ILE A 63 5.27 4.96 -8.33
N ASN A 64 4.19 4.64 -7.62
CA ASN A 64 3.05 5.53 -7.48
C ASN A 64 3.07 6.39 -6.22
N GLU A 65 3.69 5.91 -5.16
CA GLU A 65 3.75 6.60 -3.87
C GLU A 65 5.16 6.49 -3.28
N PRO A 66 6.16 7.05 -3.92
CA PRO A 66 7.55 6.87 -3.47
C PRO A 66 7.81 7.42 -2.07
N GLU A 67 7.20 8.54 -1.69
CA GLU A 67 7.35 9.09 -0.35
C GLU A 67 6.76 8.16 0.70
N ALA A 68 5.55 7.69 0.44
CA ALA A 68 4.88 6.77 1.35
C ALA A 68 5.65 5.45 1.45
N TYR A 69 6.21 4.98 0.34
CA TYR A 69 7.02 3.78 0.34
C TYR A 69 8.19 3.92 1.31
N MET A 70 8.90 5.04 1.25
CA MET A 70 10.04 5.29 2.12
C MET A 70 9.64 5.39 3.58
N LYS A 71 8.49 5.98 3.87
CA LYS A 71 8.03 6.16 5.25
C LYS A 71 7.37 4.94 5.85
N LEU A 72 6.68 4.16 5.05
CA LEU A 72 5.85 3.06 5.55
C LEU A 72 6.44 1.67 5.29
N LEU A 73 7.17 1.50 4.23
CA LEU A 73 7.57 0.17 3.76
C LEU A 73 9.08 -0.01 3.59
N ASP A 74 9.84 1.04 3.64
CA ASP A 74 11.29 0.96 3.46
C ASP A 74 12.01 0.68 4.79
#